data_75adae51e096be3c2db1f0ceb74d2ff2
#
_entry.id   75adae51e096be3c2db1f0ceb74d2ff2
#
_cell.length_a   1.000
_cell.length_b   1.000
_cell.length_c   1.000
_cell.angle_alpha   90.00
_cell.angle_beta   90.00
_cell.angle_gamma   90.00
#
_symmetry.space_group_name_H-M   'P 1'
#
loop_
_entity.id
_entity.type
_entity.pdbx_description
1 polymer ?
#
loop_
_entity_poly.entity_id
_entity_poly.type
_entity_poly.pdbx_seq_one_letter_code
_entity_poly.pdbx_strand_id
1 'polypeptide(L)'
;MNPIHYLYLAQWFVRARFFGRRAPLQTVLFITDKCNLRCKHCSVYGSAGYKQRTFEDIVADMRYSYDQGSRFIDLEGGEPTLWREGGRSINDLIDAALRIGFFSITVTTNAQQDFSWIHPHSIWVSMDGVGEYHDRIRGEGTFARLEENIRCSGQKHICVNMVVNTLNHESLDQAMEYVKNSPYIEQISINFHTPYPGTEYLSLPSEQKAAIIDRILEYKRRRYPIMNSRSGLKRMRKNALGQIPLGKECFVTNFIYTDGSRSRCLGYGTEQCRECGFCMAGEMASVFHFAPDTLLSGFKLRM
;
A
#
# COMPACT_ATOMS: atom_id res chain seq x y z
N MET A 1 -17.61 6.85 -5.28
CA MET A 1 -18.13 5.60 -5.90
C MET A 1 -19.64 5.70 -6.13
N ASN A 2 -20.19 5.08 -7.18
CA ASN A 2 -21.61 5.09 -7.52
C ASN A 2 -22.32 3.76 -7.10
N PRO A 3 -23.67 3.66 -7.13
CA PRO A 3 -24.41 2.45 -6.74
C PRO A 3 -23.99 1.18 -7.49
N ILE A 4 -23.58 1.28 -8.74
CA ILE A 4 -23.13 0.13 -9.56
C ILE A 4 -21.82 -0.45 -8.99
N HIS A 5 -20.92 0.41 -8.50
CA HIS A 5 -19.69 -0.04 -7.87
C HIS A 5 -19.97 -0.85 -6.59
N TYR A 6 -20.93 -0.42 -5.77
CA TYR A 6 -21.33 -1.17 -4.56
C TYR A 6 -21.97 -2.51 -4.91
N LEU A 7 -22.79 -2.55 -5.94
CA LEU A 7 -23.38 -3.79 -6.41
C LEU A 7 -22.32 -4.78 -6.89
N TYR A 8 -21.33 -4.31 -7.65
CA TYR A 8 -20.19 -5.13 -8.06
C TYR A 8 -19.43 -5.70 -6.87
N LEU A 9 -19.11 -4.87 -5.88
CA LEU A 9 -18.38 -5.30 -4.68
C LEU A 9 -19.17 -6.34 -3.87
N ALA A 10 -20.47 -6.16 -3.73
CA ALA A 10 -21.35 -7.13 -3.08
C ALA A 10 -21.38 -8.46 -3.83
N GLN A 11 -21.55 -8.44 -5.15
CA GLN A 11 -21.51 -9.64 -5.99
C GLN A 11 -20.14 -10.34 -5.93
N TRP A 12 -19.05 -9.56 -6.02
CA TRP A 12 -17.71 -10.09 -5.91
C TRP A 12 -17.52 -10.81 -4.57
N PHE A 13 -17.91 -10.16 -3.45
CA PHE A 13 -17.81 -10.74 -2.12
C PHE A 13 -18.59 -12.05 -1.98
N VAL A 14 -19.86 -12.06 -2.43
CA VAL A 14 -20.71 -13.25 -2.38
C VAL A 14 -20.09 -14.39 -3.19
N ARG A 15 -19.63 -14.13 -4.41
CA ARG A 15 -18.99 -15.13 -5.26
C ARG A 15 -17.70 -15.67 -4.64
N ALA A 16 -16.86 -14.81 -4.07
CA ALA A 16 -15.61 -15.21 -3.44
C ALA A 16 -15.84 -16.00 -2.14
N ARG A 17 -16.81 -15.56 -1.29
CA ARG A 17 -17.04 -16.11 0.04
C ARG A 17 -17.84 -17.42 0.01
N PHE A 18 -18.85 -17.52 -0.86
CA PHE A 18 -19.81 -18.62 -0.84
C PHE A 18 -19.69 -19.56 -2.05
N PHE A 19 -19.17 -19.09 -3.18
CA PHE A 19 -19.06 -19.89 -4.40
C PHE A 19 -17.62 -20.22 -4.80
N GLY A 20 -16.62 -19.86 -3.95
CA GLY A 20 -15.20 -20.18 -4.19
C GLY A 20 -14.57 -19.50 -5.41
N ARG A 21 -15.23 -18.51 -6.01
CA ARG A 21 -14.71 -17.76 -7.17
C ARG A 21 -13.70 -16.70 -6.71
N ARG A 22 -12.44 -17.07 -6.65
CA ARG A 22 -11.35 -16.25 -6.15
C ARG A 22 -10.76 -15.38 -7.27
N ALA A 23 -11.40 -14.25 -7.57
CA ALA A 23 -10.92 -13.24 -8.50
C ALA A 23 -10.24 -12.09 -7.74
N PRO A 24 -9.17 -11.47 -8.30
CA PRO A 24 -8.59 -10.27 -7.71
C PRO A 24 -9.58 -9.12 -7.74
N LEU A 25 -9.51 -8.25 -6.75
CA LEU A 25 -10.27 -7.00 -6.68
C LEU A 25 -9.40 -5.78 -6.90
N GLN A 26 -8.11 -5.91 -6.55
CA GLN A 26 -7.10 -4.86 -6.65
C GLN A 26 -5.89 -5.36 -7.43
N THR A 27 -5.32 -4.48 -8.24
CA THR A 27 -4.04 -4.70 -8.90
C THR A 27 -3.03 -3.68 -8.40
N VAL A 28 -1.84 -4.16 -8.05
CA VAL A 28 -0.65 -3.34 -7.82
C VAL A 28 0.24 -3.50 -9.05
N LEU A 29 0.46 -2.42 -9.77
CA LEU A 29 1.14 -2.41 -11.05
C LEU A 29 2.44 -1.61 -10.97
N PHE A 30 3.57 -2.32 -11.08
CA PHE A 30 4.89 -1.72 -11.12
C PHE A 30 5.21 -1.26 -12.54
N ILE A 31 5.24 0.06 -12.74
CA ILE A 31 5.39 0.67 -14.07
C ILE A 31 6.84 0.97 -14.43
N THR A 32 7.73 1.05 -13.44
CA THR A 32 9.15 1.34 -13.60
C THR A 32 9.96 0.89 -12.39
N ASP A 33 11.21 0.49 -12.59
CA ASP A 33 12.18 0.27 -11.50
C ASP A 33 13.00 1.54 -11.19
N LYS A 34 12.80 2.61 -11.97
CA LYS A 34 13.48 3.89 -11.75
C LYS A 34 13.05 4.50 -10.44
N CYS A 35 14.03 4.82 -9.58
CA CYS A 35 13.81 5.49 -8.32
C CYS A 35 14.93 6.49 -8.05
N ASN A 36 14.59 7.59 -7.41
CA ASN A 36 15.53 8.59 -6.93
C ASN A 36 16.00 8.33 -5.49
N LEU A 37 15.56 7.22 -4.86
CA LEU A 37 15.98 6.79 -3.53
C LEU A 37 16.55 5.35 -3.55
N ARG A 38 17.24 5.00 -2.45
CA ARG A 38 17.83 3.67 -2.17
C ARG A 38 17.47 3.22 -0.76
N CYS A 39 16.18 3.09 -0.49
CA CYS A 39 15.67 2.78 0.84
C CYS A 39 16.16 1.41 1.34
N LYS A 40 16.56 1.30 2.61
CA LYS A 40 17.12 0.07 3.20
C LYS A 40 16.17 -1.13 3.20
N HIS A 41 14.87 -0.90 3.22
CA HIS A 41 13.83 -1.93 3.27
C HIS A 41 13.17 -2.21 1.91
N CYS A 42 13.69 -1.62 0.82
CA CYS A 42 13.04 -1.68 -0.48
C CYS A 42 13.15 -3.08 -1.10
N SER A 43 12.01 -3.67 -1.45
CA SER A 43 11.93 -4.96 -2.14
C SER A 43 12.13 -4.86 -3.66
N VAL A 44 12.03 -3.65 -4.22
CA VAL A 44 12.12 -3.38 -5.67
C VAL A 44 13.54 -2.94 -6.07
N TYR A 45 14.20 -2.18 -5.19
CA TYR A 45 15.54 -1.68 -5.44
C TYR A 45 16.58 -2.80 -5.37
N GLY A 46 17.39 -2.92 -6.42
CA GLY A 46 18.44 -3.96 -6.48
C GLY A 46 18.09 -5.16 -7.36
N SER A 47 16.88 -5.21 -7.91
CA SER A 47 16.60 -6.14 -9.02
C SER A 47 17.51 -5.81 -10.19
N ALA A 48 18.16 -6.84 -10.76
CA ALA A 48 19.19 -6.70 -11.78
C ALA A 48 18.64 -5.99 -13.02
N GLY A 49 19.10 -4.77 -13.25
CA GLY A 49 18.79 -4.00 -14.45
C GLY A 49 17.59 -3.06 -14.27
N TYR A 50 17.81 -1.83 -14.68
CA TYR A 50 16.80 -0.79 -14.75
C TYR A 50 15.79 -1.11 -15.85
N LYS A 51 14.52 -1.32 -15.49
CA LYS A 51 13.45 -1.56 -16.45
C LYS A 51 12.39 -0.45 -16.34
N GLN A 52 12.00 0.04 -17.49
CA GLN A 52 10.83 0.89 -17.64
C GLN A 52 9.90 0.23 -18.65
N ARG A 53 8.64 0.13 -18.30
CA ARG A 53 7.62 -0.46 -19.16
C ARG A 53 7.11 0.56 -20.16
N THR A 54 6.72 0.09 -21.33
CA THR A 54 6.05 0.91 -22.34
C THR A 54 4.61 1.22 -21.91
N PHE A 55 4.06 2.30 -22.45
CA PHE A 55 2.65 2.67 -22.22
C PHE A 55 1.72 1.54 -22.66
N GLU A 56 2.00 0.96 -23.82
CA GLU A 56 1.21 -0.10 -24.42
C GLU A 56 1.19 -1.36 -23.54
N ASP A 57 2.33 -1.77 -23.01
CA ASP A 57 2.45 -2.93 -22.11
C ASP A 57 1.71 -2.70 -20.80
N ILE A 58 1.83 -1.50 -20.22
CA ILE A 58 1.13 -1.13 -18.98
C ILE A 58 -0.39 -1.16 -19.20
N VAL A 59 -0.87 -0.58 -20.29
CA VAL A 59 -2.30 -0.57 -20.63
C VAL A 59 -2.82 -1.97 -20.94
N ALA A 60 -2.01 -2.83 -21.57
CA ALA A 60 -2.37 -4.24 -21.78
C ALA A 60 -2.56 -4.98 -20.45
N ASP A 61 -1.66 -4.77 -19.47
CA ASP A 61 -1.81 -5.36 -18.14
C ASP A 61 -2.97 -4.75 -17.33
N MET A 62 -3.28 -3.49 -17.51
CA MET A 62 -4.50 -2.88 -16.94
C MET A 62 -5.76 -3.60 -17.46
N ARG A 63 -5.86 -3.80 -18.78
CA ARG A 63 -6.98 -4.54 -19.40
C ARG A 63 -7.06 -5.97 -18.89
N TYR A 64 -5.93 -6.69 -18.91
CA TYR A 64 -5.86 -8.03 -18.34
C TYR A 64 -6.38 -8.06 -16.90
N SER A 65 -5.92 -7.15 -16.06
CA SER A 65 -6.32 -7.09 -14.65
C SER A 65 -7.82 -6.80 -14.49
N TYR A 66 -8.35 -5.89 -15.30
CA TYR A 66 -9.77 -5.55 -15.32
C TYR A 66 -10.63 -6.76 -15.70
N ASP A 67 -10.21 -7.52 -16.71
CA ASP A 67 -10.89 -8.73 -17.20
C ASP A 67 -10.84 -9.86 -16.15
N GLN A 68 -9.75 -9.93 -15.35
CA GLN A 68 -9.66 -10.86 -14.22
C GLN A 68 -10.58 -10.48 -13.04
N GLY A 69 -11.12 -9.27 -13.01
CA GLY A 69 -12.05 -8.82 -11.97
C GLY A 69 -11.54 -7.63 -11.14
N SER A 70 -10.31 -7.18 -11.31
CA SER A 70 -9.80 -6.01 -10.59
C SER A 70 -10.61 -4.76 -10.95
N ARG A 71 -10.92 -3.96 -9.93
CA ARG A 71 -11.62 -2.68 -10.09
C ARG A 71 -10.88 -1.53 -9.41
N PHE A 72 -9.85 -1.85 -8.67
CA PHE A 72 -8.94 -0.91 -8.03
C PHE A 72 -7.53 -1.15 -8.57
N ILE A 73 -6.81 -0.08 -8.83
CA ILE A 73 -5.44 -0.17 -9.32
C ILE A 73 -4.55 0.82 -8.57
N ASP A 74 -3.40 0.32 -8.14
CA ASP A 74 -2.35 1.11 -7.52
C ASP A 74 -1.16 1.14 -8.49
N LEU A 75 -0.79 2.33 -8.94
CA LEU A 75 0.38 2.55 -9.78
C LEU A 75 1.59 2.75 -8.86
N GLU A 76 2.51 1.80 -8.94
CA GLU A 76 3.71 1.74 -8.12
C GLU A 76 4.96 1.51 -8.98
N GLY A 77 6.09 1.27 -8.33
CA GLY A 77 7.35 0.98 -9.01
C GLY A 77 8.52 1.29 -8.13
N GLY A 78 9.63 1.75 -8.71
CA GLY A 78 10.67 2.47 -7.99
C GLY A 78 10.07 3.79 -7.48
N GLU A 79 9.96 4.78 -8.36
CA GLU A 79 9.17 6.01 -8.12
C GLU A 79 8.29 6.27 -9.37
N PRO A 80 6.98 6.04 -9.29
CA PRO A 80 6.11 6.09 -10.45
C PRO A 80 5.98 7.50 -11.07
N THR A 81 6.17 8.56 -10.28
CA THR A 81 6.17 9.94 -10.79
C THR A 81 7.34 10.25 -11.73
N LEU A 82 8.34 9.38 -11.79
CA LEU A 82 9.47 9.48 -12.72
C LEU A 82 9.22 8.81 -14.08
N TRP A 83 8.11 8.07 -14.21
CA TRP A 83 7.82 7.39 -15.46
C TRP A 83 7.50 8.39 -16.57
N ARG A 84 8.17 8.24 -17.71
CA ARG A 84 7.98 9.07 -18.93
C ARG A 84 8.23 8.22 -20.16
N GLU A 85 7.42 8.37 -21.19
CA GLU A 85 7.62 7.72 -22.49
C GLU A 85 7.02 8.55 -23.62
N GLY A 86 7.82 8.95 -24.60
CA GLY A 86 7.33 9.62 -25.79
C GLY A 86 6.47 10.87 -25.51
N GLY A 87 6.81 11.65 -24.50
CA GLY A 87 6.03 12.81 -24.04
C GLY A 87 4.89 12.48 -23.07
N ARG A 88 4.58 11.20 -22.87
CA ARG A 88 3.58 10.73 -21.90
C ARG A 88 4.13 10.72 -20.47
N SER A 89 3.24 10.83 -19.51
CA SER A 89 3.48 10.81 -18.07
C SER A 89 2.57 9.82 -17.35
N ILE A 90 2.69 9.74 -16.03
CA ILE A 90 1.79 8.92 -15.20
C ILE A 90 0.31 9.33 -15.35
N ASN A 91 0.02 10.59 -15.68
CA ASN A 91 -1.35 11.04 -15.93
C ASN A 91 -2.00 10.34 -17.12
N ASP A 92 -1.24 10.06 -18.17
CA ASP A 92 -1.75 9.32 -19.33
C ASP A 92 -2.12 7.86 -18.94
N LEU A 93 -1.39 7.28 -17.99
CA LEU A 93 -1.71 5.96 -17.42
C LEU A 93 -2.95 6.03 -16.52
N ILE A 94 -3.09 7.07 -15.70
CA ILE A 94 -4.27 7.32 -14.87
C ILE A 94 -5.51 7.44 -15.76
N ASP A 95 -5.43 8.22 -16.82
CA ASP A 95 -6.52 8.41 -17.79
C ASP A 95 -6.86 7.11 -18.53
N ALA A 96 -5.85 6.33 -18.88
CA ALA A 96 -6.07 5.01 -19.48
C ALA A 96 -6.82 4.05 -18.53
N ALA A 97 -6.43 4.01 -17.24
CA ALA A 97 -7.11 3.22 -16.23
C ALA A 97 -8.57 3.65 -16.03
N LEU A 98 -8.84 4.97 -16.04
CA LEU A 98 -10.21 5.51 -16.00
C LEU A 98 -11.03 5.07 -17.20
N ARG A 99 -10.48 5.19 -18.42
CA ARG A 99 -11.16 4.77 -19.66
C ARG A 99 -11.43 3.26 -19.71
N ILE A 100 -10.59 2.43 -19.08
CA ILE A 100 -10.82 0.98 -18.94
C ILE A 100 -11.99 0.72 -17.99
N GLY A 101 -12.22 1.58 -17.00
CA GLY A 101 -13.34 1.47 -16.08
C GLY A 101 -12.95 1.09 -14.65
N PHE A 102 -11.69 1.27 -14.24
CA PHE A 102 -11.31 1.11 -12.83
C PHE A 102 -12.06 2.10 -11.95
N PHE A 103 -12.51 1.64 -10.79
CA PHE A 103 -13.32 2.45 -9.86
C PHE A 103 -12.47 3.47 -9.10
N SER A 104 -11.22 3.14 -8.84
CA SER A 104 -10.28 4.02 -8.18
C SER A 104 -8.86 3.70 -8.61
N ILE A 105 -8.11 4.77 -8.85
CA ILE A 105 -6.69 4.74 -9.19
C ILE A 105 -5.92 5.40 -8.05
N THR A 106 -4.93 4.70 -7.52
CA THR A 106 -4.02 5.19 -6.49
C THR A 106 -2.62 5.33 -7.08
N VAL A 107 -1.87 6.31 -6.63
CA VAL A 107 -0.44 6.45 -6.90
C VAL A 107 0.30 6.41 -5.58
N THR A 108 1.30 5.53 -5.47
CA THR A 108 2.20 5.50 -4.31
C THR A 108 3.50 6.21 -4.67
N THR A 109 3.87 7.26 -3.94
CA THR A 109 5.08 8.05 -4.19
C THR A 109 5.93 8.19 -2.95
N ASN A 110 7.23 8.37 -3.14
CA ASN A 110 8.16 8.74 -2.06
C ASN A 110 8.16 10.25 -1.75
N ALA A 111 7.40 11.03 -2.51
CA ALA A 111 7.26 12.48 -2.38
C ALA A 111 8.60 13.27 -2.40
N GLN A 112 9.61 12.76 -3.10
CA GLN A 112 10.90 13.47 -3.24
C GLN A 112 10.94 14.43 -4.42
N GLN A 113 9.85 14.53 -5.18
CA GLN A 113 9.63 15.51 -6.24
C GLN A 113 8.24 16.10 -6.10
N ASP A 114 8.03 17.25 -6.71
CA ASP A 114 6.69 17.81 -6.84
C ASP A 114 5.74 16.81 -7.50
N PHE A 115 4.62 16.59 -6.87
CA PHE A 115 3.53 15.73 -7.35
C PHE A 115 2.18 16.48 -7.41
N SER A 116 2.20 17.80 -7.39
CA SER A 116 1.00 18.66 -7.50
C SER A 116 0.25 18.43 -8.81
N TRP A 117 0.97 18.04 -9.85
CA TRP A 117 0.49 17.90 -11.23
C TRP A 117 -0.18 16.55 -11.54
N ILE A 118 -0.08 15.53 -10.66
CA ILE A 118 -0.75 14.24 -10.88
C ILE A 118 -2.21 14.31 -10.41
N HIS A 119 -3.10 13.49 -11.02
CA HIS A 119 -4.54 13.54 -10.71
C HIS A 119 -5.19 12.16 -10.46
N PRO A 120 -4.61 11.30 -9.60
CA PRO A 120 -5.27 10.08 -9.19
C PRO A 120 -6.44 10.33 -8.25
N HIS A 121 -7.21 9.30 -7.90
CA HIS A 121 -8.27 9.40 -6.89
C HIS A 121 -7.69 9.52 -5.46
N SER A 122 -6.54 8.91 -5.20
CA SER A 122 -5.84 8.99 -3.93
C SER A 122 -4.34 8.89 -4.11
N ILE A 123 -3.61 9.50 -3.19
CA ILE A 123 -2.14 9.46 -3.17
C ILE A 123 -1.70 8.82 -1.86
N TRP A 124 -0.82 7.84 -2.00
CA TRP A 124 -0.13 7.25 -0.87
C TRP A 124 1.30 7.73 -0.83
N VAL A 125 1.67 8.39 0.26
CA VAL A 125 3.03 8.88 0.47
C VAL A 125 3.75 7.94 1.43
N SER A 126 4.90 7.47 1.01
CA SER A 126 5.72 6.56 1.80
C SER A 126 6.47 7.34 2.89
N MET A 127 5.98 7.27 4.15
CA MET A 127 6.53 7.94 5.32
C MET A 127 6.91 6.93 6.41
N ASP A 128 8.19 6.70 6.64
CA ASP A 128 8.68 5.69 7.60
C ASP A 128 9.09 6.26 8.96
N GLY A 129 8.35 7.21 9.46
CA GLY A 129 8.60 7.91 10.71
C GLY A 129 8.75 9.41 10.52
N VAL A 130 9.13 10.13 11.55
CA VAL A 130 9.32 11.59 11.57
C VAL A 130 10.81 11.91 11.68
N GLY A 131 11.27 12.90 10.90
CA GLY A 131 12.64 13.40 10.94
C GLY A 131 13.67 12.30 10.68
N GLU A 132 14.62 12.18 11.58
CA GLU A 132 15.74 11.25 11.46
C GLU A 132 15.34 9.77 11.33
N TYR A 133 14.21 9.35 11.89
CA TYR A 133 13.73 7.97 11.74
C TYR A 133 13.34 7.62 10.31
N HIS A 134 12.74 8.57 9.60
CA HIS A 134 12.49 8.44 8.17
C HIS A 134 13.82 8.45 7.39
N ASP A 135 14.69 9.39 7.70
CA ASP A 135 15.96 9.58 7.01
C ASP A 135 16.90 8.38 7.18
N ARG A 136 16.91 7.74 8.34
CA ARG A 136 17.67 6.49 8.58
C ARG A 136 17.35 5.38 7.59
N ILE A 137 16.12 5.36 7.05
CA ILE A 137 15.64 4.33 6.13
C ILE A 137 15.76 4.78 4.68
N ARG A 138 15.38 6.03 4.40
CA ARG A 138 15.23 6.54 3.03
C ARG A 138 16.34 7.43 2.54
N GLY A 139 17.17 7.93 3.44
CA GLY A 139 18.31 8.83 3.16
C GLY A 139 18.16 10.18 3.84
N GLU A 140 19.27 10.81 4.10
CA GLU A 140 19.36 12.10 4.79
C GLU A 140 18.58 13.20 4.06
N GLY A 141 17.80 13.99 4.80
CA GLY A 141 17.02 15.13 4.30
C GLY A 141 15.75 14.73 3.54
N THR A 142 15.44 13.42 3.43
CA THR A 142 14.26 12.96 2.69
C THR A 142 12.96 13.29 3.42
N PHE A 143 12.94 13.34 4.74
CA PHE A 143 11.75 13.73 5.50
C PHE A 143 11.40 15.21 5.26
N ALA A 144 12.36 16.12 5.35
CA ALA A 144 12.11 17.54 5.13
C ALA A 144 11.56 17.81 3.72
N ARG A 145 12.08 17.11 2.71
CA ARG A 145 11.60 17.23 1.32
C ARG A 145 10.20 16.65 1.14
N LEU A 146 9.91 15.50 1.75
CA LEU A 146 8.58 14.91 1.77
C LEU A 146 7.56 15.88 2.38
N GLU A 147 7.87 16.46 3.53
CA GLU A 147 7.02 17.41 4.25
C GLU A 147 6.71 18.64 3.40
N GLU A 148 7.73 19.23 2.79
CA GLU A 148 7.60 20.38 1.89
C GLU A 148 6.75 20.04 0.66
N ASN A 149 6.99 18.90 0.00
CA ASN A 149 6.24 18.50 -1.17
C ASN A 149 4.78 18.18 -0.84
N ILE A 150 4.48 17.57 0.30
CA ILE A 150 3.10 17.39 0.78
C ILE A 150 2.43 18.75 0.96
N ARG A 151 3.09 19.67 1.67
CA ARG A 151 2.57 21.01 1.96
C ARG A 151 2.25 21.80 0.70
N CYS A 152 3.12 21.72 -0.32
CA CYS A 152 3.01 22.47 -1.57
C CYS A 152 2.17 21.78 -2.63
N SER A 153 1.82 20.49 -2.47
CA SER A 153 1.14 19.70 -3.51
C SER A 153 -0.27 20.17 -3.86
N GLY A 154 -0.97 20.82 -2.92
CA GLY A 154 -2.39 21.13 -3.10
C GLY A 154 -3.31 19.91 -3.25
N GLN A 155 -2.74 18.70 -3.08
CA GLN A 155 -3.47 17.45 -3.24
C GLN A 155 -4.43 17.21 -2.06
N LYS A 156 -5.55 16.57 -2.38
CA LYS A 156 -6.53 16.07 -1.40
C LYS A 156 -6.37 14.56 -1.28
N HIS A 157 -6.87 13.99 -0.18
CA HIS A 157 -6.87 12.53 0.06
C HIS A 157 -5.45 11.92 0.06
N ILE A 158 -4.51 12.61 0.72
CA ILE A 158 -3.18 12.07 0.97
C ILE A 158 -3.26 11.11 2.16
N CYS A 159 -2.89 9.85 1.92
CA CYS A 159 -2.65 8.86 2.96
C CYS A 159 -1.15 8.62 3.08
N VAL A 160 -0.62 8.57 4.29
CA VAL A 160 0.77 8.15 4.48
C VAL A 160 0.83 6.67 4.83
N ASN A 161 1.87 5.99 4.35
CA ASN A 161 2.12 4.58 4.62
C ASN A 161 3.44 4.43 5.37
N MET A 162 3.39 3.83 6.57
CA MET A 162 4.56 3.57 7.40
C MET A 162 4.81 2.07 7.48
N VAL A 163 6.03 1.66 7.13
CA VAL A 163 6.52 0.28 7.31
C VAL A 163 7.38 0.22 8.57
N VAL A 164 6.79 -0.24 9.65
CA VAL A 164 7.44 -0.33 10.97
C VAL A 164 8.48 -1.45 10.97
N ASN A 165 9.70 -1.13 11.43
CA ASN A 165 10.85 -2.01 11.49
C ASN A 165 11.78 -1.65 12.65
N THR A 166 12.92 -2.32 12.79
CA THR A 166 13.88 -2.10 13.88
C THR A 166 14.48 -0.68 13.93
N LEU A 167 14.51 0.04 12.81
CA LEU A 167 15.12 1.38 12.72
C LEU A 167 14.15 2.52 13.05
N ASN A 168 12.82 2.27 13.01
CA ASN A 168 11.83 3.34 13.13
C ASN A 168 10.69 3.08 14.11
N HIS A 169 10.62 1.92 14.75
CA HIS A 169 9.48 1.60 15.64
C HIS A 169 9.31 2.58 16.80
N GLU A 170 10.39 3.24 17.22
CA GLU A 170 10.37 4.25 18.27
C GLU A 170 9.68 5.56 17.81
N SER A 171 9.65 5.82 16.51
CA SER A 171 8.98 6.99 15.94
C SER A 171 7.45 6.87 15.87
N LEU A 172 6.87 5.75 16.30
CA LEU A 172 5.43 5.52 16.15
C LEU A 172 4.58 6.63 16.76
N ASP A 173 4.90 7.06 17.99
CA ASP A 173 4.12 8.08 18.68
C ASP A 173 4.25 9.44 17.98
N GLN A 174 5.46 9.79 17.55
CA GLN A 174 5.71 11.01 16.79
C GLN A 174 4.94 10.99 15.45
N ALA A 175 4.93 9.85 14.75
CA ALA A 175 4.19 9.69 13.50
C ALA A 175 2.68 9.83 13.70
N MET A 176 2.14 9.27 14.80
CA MET A 176 0.72 9.41 15.14
C MET A 176 0.35 10.87 15.41
N GLU A 177 1.14 11.60 16.20
CA GLU A 177 0.90 13.02 16.49
C GLU A 177 1.07 13.88 15.23
N TYR A 178 2.09 13.59 14.41
CA TYR A 178 2.35 14.30 13.17
C TYR A 178 1.13 14.22 12.22
N VAL A 179 0.63 13.01 11.97
CA VAL A 179 -0.52 12.81 11.09
C VAL A 179 -1.80 13.42 11.67
N LYS A 180 -2.04 13.28 12.98
CA LYS A 180 -3.22 13.86 13.63
C LYS A 180 -3.28 15.37 13.52
N ASN A 181 -2.12 16.03 13.57
CA ASN A 181 -2.02 17.49 13.57
C ASN A 181 -1.80 18.08 12.16
N SER A 182 -1.54 17.24 11.16
CA SER A 182 -1.32 17.69 9.79
C SER A 182 -2.65 18.09 9.13
N PRO A 183 -2.74 19.30 8.53
CA PRO A 183 -3.91 19.68 7.74
C PRO A 183 -3.90 19.09 6.32
N TYR A 184 -2.83 18.41 5.92
CA TYR A 184 -2.62 17.90 4.56
C TYR A 184 -2.79 16.39 4.46
N ILE A 185 -2.62 15.66 5.58
CA ILE A 185 -2.64 14.21 5.61
C ILE A 185 -3.96 13.75 6.23
N GLU A 186 -4.68 12.92 5.48
CA GLU A 186 -5.99 12.42 5.93
C GLU A 186 -5.87 11.24 6.87
N GLN A 187 -4.97 10.31 6.58
CA GLN A 187 -4.83 9.05 7.33
C GLN A 187 -3.41 8.49 7.24
N ILE A 188 -3.10 7.59 8.20
CA ILE A 188 -1.90 6.76 8.18
C ILE A 188 -2.27 5.28 8.10
N SER A 189 -1.62 4.56 7.18
CA SER A 189 -1.61 3.09 7.12
C SER A 189 -0.35 2.56 7.76
N ILE A 190 -0.48 1.57 8.63
CA ILE A 190 0.64 0.92 9.27
C ILE A 190 0.82 -0.49 8.73
N ASN A 191 1.98 -0.74 8.18
CA ASN A 191 2.48 -2.06 7.83
C ASN A 191 3.70 -2.38 8.70
N PHE A 192 4.11 -3.63 8.72
CA PHE A 192 5.37 -4.06 9.32
C PHE A 192 6.30 -4.57 8.23
N HIS A 193 7.60 -4.50 8.49
CA HIS A 193 8.56 -5.03 7.56
C HIS A 193 8.31 -6.52 7.33
N THR A 194 8.32 -6.93 6.07
CA THR A 194 8.35 -8.31 5.63
C THR A 194 9.80 -8.61 5.23
N PRO A 195 10.46 -9.62 5.81
CA PRO A 195 11.87 -9.88 5.57
C PRO A 195 12.09 -10.35 4.13
N TYR A 196 12.69 -9.50 3.32
CA TYR A 196 13.22 -9.86 2.01
C TYR A 196 14.69 -10.25 2.14
N PRO A 197 15.24 -11.02 1.21
CA PRO A 197 16.65 -11.42 1.24
C PRO A 197 17.59 -10.21 1.43
N GLY A 198 18.41 -10.23 2.48
CA GLY A 198 19.32 -9.16 2.87
C GLY A 198 18.70 -8.03 3.72
N THR A 199 17.43 -8.13 4.05
CA THR A 199 16.74 -7.13 4.90
C THR A 199 16.17 -7.72 6.20
N GLU A 200 16.55 -8.94 6.56
CA GLU A 200 16.05 -9.71 7.71
C GLU A 200 16.32 -8.97 9.03
N TYR A 201 17.42 -8.20 9.10
CA TYR A 201 17.79 -7.40 10.28
C TYR A 201 16.79 -6.28 10.60
N LEU A 202 15.91 -5.95 9.66
CA LEU A 202 14.85 -4.96 9.86
C LEU A 202 13.59 -5.56 10.50
N SER A 203 13.50 -6.88 10.62
CA SER A 203 12.35 -7.56 11.20
C SER A 203 12.30 -7.34 12.72
N LEU A 204 11.12 -7.03 13.23
CA LEU A 204 10.87 -6.93 14.64
C LEU A 204 10.58 -8.33 15.24
N PRO A 205 11.06 -8.62 16.45
CA PRO A 205 10.63 -9.79 17.21
C PRO A 205 9.10 -9.83 17.33
N SER A 206 8.54 -11.03 17.31
CA SER A 206 7.09 -11.28 17.32
C SER A 206 6.36 -10.59 18.48
N GLU A 207 6.93 -10.65 19.69
CA GLU A 207 6.35 -10.00 20.87
C GLU A 207 6.40 -8.48 20.77
N GLN A 208 7.50 -7.92 20.27
CA GLN A 208 7.64 -6.49 20.06
C GLN A 208 6.66 -6.00 18.99
N LYS A 209 6.50 -6.73 17.89
CA LYS A 209 5.50 -6.48 16.86
C LYS A 209 4.09 -6.48 17.46
N ALA A 210 3.77 -7.45 18.28
CA ALA A 210 2.47 -7.55 18.96
C ALA A 210 2.23 -6.36 19.93
N ALA A 211 3.24 -5.96 20.71
CA ALA A 211 3.16 -4.81 21.61
C ALA A 211 2.94 -3.49 20.87
N ILE A 212 3.61 -3.31 19.71
CA ILE A 212 3.41 -2.14 18.85
C ILE A 212 1.99 -2.13 18.30
N ILE A 213 1.44 -3.27 17.88
CA ILE A 213 0.05 -3.36 17.42
C ILE A 213 -0.92 -2.99 18.55
N ASP A 214 -0.66 -3.39 19.79
CA ASP A 214 -1.48 -2.99 20.95
C ASP A 214 -1.47 -1.47 21.16
N ARG A 215 -0.32 -0.79 20.97
CA ARG A 215 -0.22 0.67 20.98
C ARG A 215 -1.02 1.31 19.85
N ILE A 216 -0.94 0.77 18.63
CA ILE A 216 -1.74 1.27 17.47
C ILE A 216 -3.25 1.13 17.77
N LEU A 217 -3.68 0.02 18.37
CA LEU A 217 -5.07 -0.18 18.80
C LEU A 217 -5.51 0.85 19.85
N GLU A 218 -4.61 1.27 20.75
CA GLU A 218 -4.86 2.34 21.71
C GLU A 218 -5.07 3.68 21.01
N TYR A 219 -4.16 4.07 20.11
CA TYR A 219 -4.33 5.27 19.30
C TYR A 219 -5.66 5.27 18.53
N LYS A 220 -6.03 4.13 17.96
CA LYS A 220 -7.30 3.98 17.25
C LYS A 220 -8.52 4.10 18.18
N ARG A 221 -8.43 3.69 19.46
CA ARG A 221 -9.47 3.96 20.48
C ARG A 221 -9.60 5.47 20.76
N ARG A 222 -8.49 6.19 20.76
CA ARG A 222 -8.40 7.65 20.92
C ARG A 222 -8.75 8.43 19.64
N ARG A 223 -9.27 7.74 18.60
CA ARG A 223 -9.73 8.31 17.31
C ARG A 223 -8.64 9.00 16.48
N TYR A 224 -7.39 8.55 16.57
CA TYR A 224 -6.35 8.97 15.63
C TYR A 224 -6.70 8.48 14.21
N PRO A 225 -6.29 9.21 13.16
CA PRO A 225 -6.67 8.92 11.78
C PRO A 225 -5.90 7.73 11.20
N ILE A 226 -6.07 6.56 11.81
CA ILE A 226 -5.44 5.31 11.40
C ILE A 226 -6.38 4.57 10.47
N MET A 227 -5.88 4.21 9.30
CA MET A 227 -6.64 3.49 8.28
C MET A 227 -6.94 2.04 8.68
N ASN A 228 -5.92 1.34 9.19
CA ASN A 228 -6.06 -0.07 9.58
C ASN A 228 -7.29 -0.29 10.46
N SER A 229 -8.10 -1.30 10.15
CA SER A 229 -9.25 -1.66 10.98
C SER A 229 -8.81 -2.27 12.32
N ARG A 230 -9.65 -2.17 13.35
CA ARG A 230 -9.37 -2.84 14.64
C ARG A 230 -9.33 -4.34 14.48
N SER A 231 -10.20 -4.90 13.66
CA SER A 231 -10.25 -6.34 13.40
C SER A 231 -9.03 -6.82 12.62
N GLY A 232 -8.58 -6.06 11.62
CA GLY A 232 -7.36 -6.33 10.86
C GLY A 232 -6.12 -6.33 11.77
N LEU A 233 -5.95 -5.28 12.58
CA LEU A 233 -4.87 -5.18 13.55
C LEU A 233 -4.86 -6.33 14.55
N LYS A 234 -6.01 -6.71 15.11
CA LYS A 234 -6.11 -7.86 16.03
C LYS A 234 -5.70 -9.17 15.35
N ARG A 235 -6.02 -9.36 14.08
CA ARG A 235 -5.57 -10.54 13.32
C ARG A 235 -4.07 -10.52 13.05
N MET A 236 -3.52 -9.37 12.68
CA MET A 236 -2.06 -9.21 12.54
C MET A 236 -1.32 -9.53 13.86
N ARG A 237 -1.86 -9.04 15.00
CA ARG A 237 -1.31 -9.35 16.32
C ARG A 237 -1.29 -10.85 16.60
N LYS A 238 -2.41 -11.54 16.38
CA LYS A 238 -2.50 -12.99 16.55
C LYS A 238 -1.57 -13.75 15.62
N ASN A 239 -1.43 -13.28 14.38
CA ASN A 239 -0.48 -13.87 13.43
C ASN A 239 0.97 -13.66 13.88
N ALA A 240 1.34 -12.46 14.34
CA ALA A 240 2.68 -12.19 14.88
C ALA A 240 3.05 -13.14 16.02
N LEU A 241 2.09 -13.51 16.86
CA LEU A 241 2.26 -14.48 17.96
C LEU A 241 2.08 -15.97 17.54
N GLY A 242 2.01 -16.26 16.24
CA GLY A 242 1.84 -17.63 15.73
C GLY A 242 0.48 -18.27 16.02
N GLN A 243 -0.52 -17.52 16.51
CA GLN A 243 -1.82 -18.05 16.92
C GLN A 243 -2.77 -18.33 15.75
N ILE A 244 -2.65 -17.61 14.65
CA ILE A 244 -3.44 -17.81 13.44
C ILE A 244 -2.59 -17.58 12.19
N PRO A 245 -2.78 -18.34 11.12
CA PRO A 245 -2.18 -18.02 9.84
C PRO A 245 -2.97 -16.88 9.15
N LEU A 246 -2.27 -16.10 8.34
CA LEU A 246 -2.86 -15.15 7.39
C LEU A 246 -2.52 -15.60 5.96
N GLY A 247 -3.16 -14.99 4.96
CA GLY A 247 -2.80 -15.16 3.54
C GLY A 247 -3.78 -15.96 2.70
N LYS A 248 -4.81 -16.60 3.28
CA LYS A 248 -5.85 -17.28 2.49
C LYS A 248 -6.58 -16.34 1.52
N GLU A 249 -6.74 -15.10 1.91
CA GLU A 249 -7.46 -14.05 1.22
C GLU A 249 -6.56 -13.19 0.31
N CYS A 250 -5.27 -13.52 0.17
CA CYS A 250 -4.33 -12.80 -0.69
C CYS A 250 -4.68 -12.90 -2.19
N PHE A 251 -5.62 -13.76 -2.59
CA PHE A 251 -6.17 -13.77 -3.94
C PHE A 251 -6.88 -12.46 -4.32
N VAL A 252 -7.21 -11.62 -3.34
CA VAL A 252 -7.84 -10.29 -3.54
C VAL A 252 -6.93 -9.35 -4.30
N THR A 253 -5.61 -9.54 -4.22
CA THR A 253 -4.61 -8.74 -4.90
C THR A 253 -3.98 -9.49 -6.07
N ASN A 254 -3.57 -8.70 -7.07
CA ASN A 254 -2.76 -9.14 -8.21
C ASN A 254 -1.61 -8.14 -8.35
N PHE A 255 -0.38 -8.63 -8.24
CA PHE A 255 0.84 -7.85 -8.43
C PHE A 255 1.39 -8.13 -9.83
N ILE A 256 1.71 -7.09 -10.57
CA ILE A 256 2.35 -7.17 -11.89
C ILE A 256 3.65 -6.38 -11.83
N TYR A 257 4.76 -7.06 -12.02
CA TYR A 257 6.10 -6.48 -11.92
C TYR A 257 6.55 -5.84 -13.24
N THR A 258 7.65 -5.11 -13.18
CA THR A 258 8.23 -4.44 -14.37
C THR A 258 8.70 -5.38 -15.46
N ASP A 259 8.98 -6.65 -15.13
CA ASP A 259 9.30 -7.70 -16.11
C ASP A 259 8.06 -8.42 -16.67
N GLY A 260 6.85 -8.00 -16.28
CA GLY A 260 5.59 -8.62 -16.68
C GLY A 260 5.21 -9.86 -15.89
N SER A 261 6.06 -10.31 -14.96
CA SER A 261 5.71 -11.43 -14.07
C SER A 261 4.57 -11.04 -13.12
N ARG A 262 3.84 -12.04 -12.65
CA ARG A 262 2.62 -11.84 -11.85
C ARG A 262 2.63 -12.69 -10.61
N SER A 263 2.17 -12.13 -9.49
CA SER A 263 1.95 -12.86 -8.24
C SER A 263 0.77 -12.27 -7.47
N ARG A 264 0.39 -12.89 -6.35
CA ARG A 264 -0.64 -12.34 -5.47
C ARG A 264 -0.12 -11.25 -4.53
N CYS A 265 1.16 -11.27 -4.23
CA CYS A 265 1.89 -10.21 -3.50
C CYS A 265 3.40 -10.43 -3.65
N LEU A 266 4.20 -9.49 -3.15
CA LEU A 266 5.67 -9.52 -3.21
C LEU A 266 6.31 -10.77 -2.59
N GLY A 267 5.72 -11.35 -1.55
CA GLY A 267 6.25 -12.54 -0.86
C GLY A 267 5.36 -13.79 -0.98
N TYR A 268 4.40 -13.81 -1.91
CA TYR A 268 3.43 -14.90 -1.97
C TYR A 268 4.08 -16.25 -2.27
N GLY A 269 3.76 -17.25 -1.43
CA GLY A 269 4.25 -18.62 -1.59
C GLY A 269 5.69 -18.85 -1.11
N THR A 270 6.34 -17.83 -0.55
CA THR A 270 7.69 -17.91 0.01
C THR A 270 7.66 -18.00 1.54
N GLU A 271 8.82 -18.20 2.17
CA GLU A 271 8.94 -18.20 3.63
C GLU A 271 8.54 -16.85 4.24
N GLN A 272 8.70 -15.76 3.52
CA GLN A 272 8.29 -14.42 3.91
C GLN A 272 6.79 -14.32 4.24
N CYS A 273 5.95 -15.17 3.65
CA CYS A 273 4.52 -15.24 3.99
C CYS A 273 4.26 -15.58 5.46
N ARG A 274 5.16 -16.28 6.13
CA ARG A 274 5.02 -16.65 7.56
C ARG A 274 5.18 -15.45 8.46
N GLU A 275 6.03 -14.51 8.06
CA GLU A 275 6.34 -13.27 8.77
C GLU A 275 5.69 -12.03 8.11
N CYS A 276 4.58 -12.24 7.44
CA CYS A 276 3.89 -11.19 6.68
C CYS A 276 3.64 -9.94 7.52
N GLY A 277 4.13 -8.81 7.03
CA GLY A 277 3.94 -7.50 7.62
C GLY A 277 2.83 -6.68 6.98
N PHE A 278 2.27 -7.13 5.85
CA PHE A 278 1.24 -6.39 5.13
C PHE A 278 -0.10 -6.38 5.85
N CYS A 279 -0.62 -5.19 6.13
CA CYS A 279 -1.92 -5.03 6.77
C CYS A 279 -3.06 -5.63 5.94
N MET A 280 -2.94 -5.63 4.62
CA MET A 280 -3.93 -6.20 3.70
C MET A 280 -4.32 -7.64 4.05
N ALA A 281 -3.37 -8.47 4.49
CA ALA A 281 -3.66 -9.84 4.89
C ALA A 281 -4.63 -9.91 6.09
N GLY A 282 -4.42 -9.07 7.10
CA GLY A 282 -5.32 -8.95 8.26
C GLY A 282 -6.67 -8.33 7.92
N GLU A 283 -6.66 -7.30 7.07
CA GLU A 283 -7.88 -6.63 6.62
C GLU A 283 -8.77 -7.57 5.82
N MET A 284 -8.24 -8.26 4.81
CA MET A 284 -9.02 -9.17 3.99
C MET A 284 -9.52 -10.37 4.79
N ALA A 285 -8.72 -10.96 5.64
CA ALA A 285 -9.19 -12.00 6.54
C ALA A 285 -10.36 -11.50 7.41
N SER A 286 -10.33 -10.25 7.86
CA SER A 286 -11.42 -9.64 8.65
C SER A 286 -12.68 -9.41 7.81
N VAL A 287 -12.57 -8.96 6.57
CA VAL A 287 -13.70 -8.83 5.63
C VAL A 287 -14.40 -10.18 5.45
N PHE A 288 -13.63 -11.24 5.17
CA PHE A 288 -14.19 -12.58 4.94
C PHE A 288 -14.75 -13.25 6.22
N HIS A 289 -14.48 -12.67 7.39
CA HIS A 289 -15.11 -13.04 8.66
C HIS A 289 -16.17 -12.02 9.12
N PHE A 290 -16.69 -11.22 8.21
CA PHE A 290 -17.79 -10.27 8.44
C PHE A 290 -17.51 -9.21 9.51
N ALA A 291 -16.27 -8.75 9.63
CA ALA A 291 -15.93 -7.67 10.55
C ALA A 291 -16.42 -6.31 10.01
N PRO A 292 -17.44 -5.67 10.62
CA PRO A 292 -18.06 -4.46 10.08
C PRO A 292 -17.12 -3.26 10.07
N ASP A 293 -16.21 -3.16 11.04
CA ASP A 293 -15.24 -2.08 11.11
C ASP A 293 -14.24 -2.10 9.96
N THR A 294 -13.91 -3.29 9.44
CA THR A 294 -13.05 -3.44 8.27
C THR A 294 -13.75 -3.02 6.99
N LEU A 295 -15.02 -3.38 6.83
CA LEU A 295 -15.83 -2.95 5.69
C LEU A 295 -15.93 -1.42 5.65
N LEU A 296 -16.22 -0.78 6.80
CA LEU A 296 -16.30 0.68 6.91
C LEU A 296 -14.95 1.36 6.62
N SER A 297 -13.83 0.80 7.09
CA SER A 297 -12.49 1.33 6.80
C SER A 297 -12.16 1.24 5.31
N GLY A 298 -12.48 0.12 4.66
CA GLY A 298 -12.26 -0.07 3.23
C GLY A 298 -13.06 0.91 2.36
N PHE A 299 -14.28 1.25 2.76
CA PHE A 299 -15.09 2.25 2.04
C PHE A 299 -14.51 3.67 2.17
N LYS A 300 -14.05 4.07 3.36
CA LYS A 300 -13.47 5.40 3.56
C LYS A 300 -12.23 5.68 2.72
N LEU A 301 -11.46 4.67 2.41
CA LEU A 301 -10.26 4.76 1.58
C LEU A 301 -10.49 5.14 0.13
N ARG A 302 -11.69 4.96 -0.36
CA ARG A 302 -11.99 4.95 -1.80
C ARG A 302 -13.20 5.82 -2.15
N MET A 303 -13.67 6.60 -1.20
CA MET A 303 -14.68 7.65 -1.39
C MET A 303 -14.06 9.00 -1.60
#